data_c74f896ad5b55c147ce279aa144805f4
#
_entry.id   c74f896ad5b55c147ce279aa144805f4
#
_cell.length_a   1.000
_cell.length_b   1.000
_cell.length_c   1.000
_cell.angle_alpha   90.00
_cell.angle_beta   90.00
_cell.angle_gamma   90.00
#
_symmetry.space_group_name_H-M   'P 1'
#
loop_
_entity.id
_entity.type
_entity.pdbx_description
1 polymer ?
#
loop_
_entity_poly.entity_id
_entity_poly.type
_entity_poly.pdbx_seq_one_letter_code
_entity_poly.pdbx_strand_id
1 'polypeptide(L)'
;MAQDTKTEVEALLARLRRIEGQIRGIHRMVSEDRMCDDVLTQLMAARSGLDQVGLLIMDQHIESCLLAGLPSDKGLRNLQSALRIWLRFGATAAPQD
;
A
#
# COMPACT_ATOMS: atom_id res chain seq x y z
N MET A 1 -12.82 -14.21 -11.18
CA MET A 1 -14.04 -13.66 -11.64
C MET A 1 -13.94 -12.18 -11.83
N ALA A 2 -14.55 -11.73 -12.92
CA ALA A 2 -14.42 -10.34 -13.31
C ALA A 2 -15.02 -9.40 -12.27
N GLN A 3 -16.10 -9.81 -11.65
CA GLN A 3 -16.75 -8.99 -10.63
C GLN A 3 -15.86 -8.79 -9.42
N ASP A 4 -15.17 -9.85 -9.03
CA ASP A 4 -14.29 -9.77 -7.87
C ASP A 4 -13.15 -8.81 -8.11
N THR A 5 -12.60 -8.81 -9.33
CA THR A 5 -11.52 -7.91 -9.68
C THR A 5 -11.97 -6.46 -9.58
N LYS A 6 -13.15 -6.16 -10.09
CA LYS A 6 -13.68 -4.80 -10.04
C LYS A 6 -13.91 -4.37 -8.61
N THR A 7 -14.49 -5.27 -7.80
CA THR A 7 -14.74 -4.98 -6.40
C THR A 7 -13.43 -4.75 -5.66
N GLU A 8 -12.41 -5.53 -5.99
CA GLU A 8 -11.10 -5.37 -5.35
C GLU A 8 -10.48 -4.03 -5.69
N VAL A 9 -10.62 -3.59 -6.94
CA VAL A 9 -10.11 -2.30 -7.34
C VAL A 9 -10.85 -1.18 -6.60
N GLU A 10 -12.16 -1.31 -6.51
CA GLU A 10 -12.95 -0.31 -5.81
C GLU A 10 -12.56 -0.23 -4.33
N ALA A 11 -12.34 -1.38 -3.73
CA ALA A 11 -11.92 -1.41 -2.32
C ALA A 11 -10.56 -0.77 -2.14
N LEU A 12 -9.67 -1.01 -3.09
CA LEU A 12 -8.33 -0.44 -3.06
C LEU A 12 -8.39 1.08 -3.18
N LEU A 13 -9.21 1.56 -4.11
CA LEU A 13 -9.37 3.00 -4.30
C LEU A 13 -9.97 3.66 -3.07
N ALA A 14 -10.89 2.97 -2.41
CA ALA A 14 -11.49 3.50 -1.18
C ALA A 14 -10.43 3.62 -0.07
N ARG A 15 -9.55 2.63 0.03
CA ARG A 15 -8.46 2.68 0.99
C ARG A 15 -7.52 3.84 0.71
N LEU A 16 -7.20 4.04 -0.56
CA LEU A 16 -6.34 5.16 -0.95
C LEU A 16 -6.98 6.50 -0.62
N ARG A 17 -8.29 6.60 -0.85
CA ARG A 17 -9.00 7.84 -0.52
C ARG A 17 -8.96 8.12 0.98
N ARG A 18 -9.07 7.07 1.78
CA ARG A 18 -8.97 7.23 3.22
C ARG A 18 -7.58 7.73 3.62
N ILE A 19 -6.54 7.19 2.98
CA ILE A 19 -5.18 7.61 3.26
C ILE A 19 -4.97 9.06 2.84
N GLU A 20 -5.54 9.45 1.72
CA GLU A 20 -5.51 10.85 1.31
C GLU A 20 -6.05 11.76 2.40
N GLY A 21 -7.18 11.37 2.98
CA GLY A 21 -7.78 12.13 4.06
C GLY A 21 -6.88 12.19 5.28
N GLN A 22 -6.22 11.08 5.58
CA GLN A 22 -5.27 11.06 6.69
C GLN A 22 -4.10 12.01 6.44
N ILE A 23 -3.61 12.03 5.22
CA ILE A 23 -2.50 12.94 4.87
C ILE A 23 -2.93 14.39 5.01
N ARG A 24 -4.14 14.72 4.55
CA ARG A 24 -4.65 16.07 4.72
C ARG A 24 -4.78 16.45 6.19
N GLY A 25 -5.21 15.49 7.01
CA GLY A 25 -5.29 15.71 8.45
C GLY A 25 -3.93 15.96 9.06
N ILE A 26 -2.92 15.19 8.63
CA ILE A 26 -1.56 15.39 9.10
C ILE A 26 -1.04 16.77 8.72
N HIS A 27 -1.31 17.15 7.49
CA HIS A 27 -0.91 18.48 7.00
C HIS A 27 -1.48 19.57 7.91
N ARG A 28 -2.75 19.43 8.26
CA ARG A 28 -3.40 20.40 9.15
C ARG A 28 -2.75 20.40 10.52
N MET A 29 -2.47 19.21 11.07
CA MET A 29 -1.87 19.12 12.37
C MET A 29 -0.51 19.80 12.42
N VAL A 30 0.28 19.60 11.38
CA VAL A 30 1.59 20.25 11.29
C VAL A 30 1.44 21.77 11.21
N SER A 31 0.49 22.22 10.41
CA SER A 31 0.28 23.66 10.23
C SER A 31 -0.26 24.32 11.49
N GLU A 32 -0.95 23.56 12.35
CA GLU A 32 -1.48 24.05 13.60
C GLU A 32 -0.53 23.82 14.77
N ASP A 33 0.65 23.32 14.49
CA ASP A 33 1.67 23.10 15.49
C ASP A 33 1.19 22.16 16.60
N ARG A 34 0.54 21.07 16.18
CA ARG A 34 0.05 20.07 17.13
C ARG A 34 1.21 19.29 17.74
N MET A 35 0.91 18.60 18.83
CA MET A 35 1.92 17.84 19.53
C MET A 35 2.57 16.80 18.63
N CYS A 36 3.86 16.65 18.77
CA CYS A 36 4.64 15.77 17.91
C CYS A 36 4.16 14.32 17.99
N ASP A 37 3.85 13.85 19.18
CA ASP A 37 3.42 12.46 19.32
C ASP A 37 2.08 12.21 18.63
N ASP A 38 1.19 13.19 18.64
CA ASP A 38 -0.08 13.06 17.91
C ASP A 38 0.17 12.96 16.41
N VAL A 39 1.06 13.83 15.90
CA VAL A 39 1.37 13.83 14.47
C VAL A 39 2.00 12.50 14.06
N LEU A 40 2.95 12.02 14.86
CA LEU A 40 3.62 10.76 14.56
C LEU A 40 2.67 9.58 14.60
N THR A 41 1.72 9.59 15.52
CA THR A 41 0.72 8.53 15.60
C THR A 41 -0.09 8.48 14.31
N GLN A 42 -0.48 9.64 13.79
CA GLN A 42 -1.23 9.70 12.54
C GLN A 42 -0.38 9.27 11.36
N LEU A 43 0.90 9.63 11.36
CA LEU A 43 1.81 9.20 10.31
C LEU A 43 1.94 7.69 10.30
N MET A 44 2.03 7.07 11.47
CA MET A 44 2.13 5.62 11.55
C MET A 44 0.89 4.94 11.03
N ALA A 45 -0.27 5.53 11.30
CA ALA A 45 -1.52 4.98 10.79
C ALA A 45 -1.57 5.05 9.26
N ALA A 46 -1.17 6.17 8.70
CA ALA A 46 -1.16 6.33 7.24
C ALA A 46 -0.17 5.36 6.60
N ARG A 47 0.98 5.20 7.23
CA ARG A 47 2.00 4.29 6.74
C ARG A 47 1.50 2.86 6.74
N SER A 48 0.84 2.46 7.83
CA SER A 48 0.29 1.12 7.92
C SER A 48 -0.76 0.88 6.83
N GLY A 49 -1.58 1.90 6.56
CA GLY A 49 -2.55 1.80 5.48
C GLY A 49 -1.90 1.63 4.12
N LEU A 50 -0.81 2.36 3.88
CA LEU A 50 -0.07 2.23 2.63
C LEU A 50 0.56 0.86 2.48
N ASP A 51 1.07 0.30 3.57
CA ASP A 51 1.62 -1.06 3.55
C ASP A 51 0.56 -2.05 3.10
N GLN A 52 -0.64 -1.93 3.63
CA GLN A 52 -1.73 -2.83 3.25
C GLN A 52 -2.12 -2.66 1.79
N VAL A 53 -2.13 -1.42 1.31
CA VAL A 53 -2.43 -1.17 -0.10
C VAL A 53 -1.39 -1.84 -0.99
N GLY A 54 -0.12 -1.74 -0.61
CA GLY A 54 0.94 -2.37 -1.38
C GLY A 54 0.80 -3.88 -1.45
N LEU A 55 0.45 -4.49 -0.32
CA LEU A 55 0.25 -5.93 -0.28
C LEU A 55 -0.93 -6.36 -1.14
N LEU A 56 -2.01 -5.59 -1.12
CA LEU A 56 -3.18 -5.89 -1.93
C LEU A 56 -2.87 -5.77 -3.42
N ILE A 57 -2.09 -4.77 -3.79
CA ILE A 57 -1.68 -4.61 -5.19
C ILE A 57 -0.87 -5.81 -5.64
N MET A 58 0.06 -6.26 -4.82
CA MET A 58 0.85 -7.44 -5.16
C MET A 58 0.00 -8.70 -5.26
N ASP A 59 -0.95 -8.85 -4.34
CA ASP A 59 -1.89 -9.97 -4.38
C ASP A 59 -2.66 -9.99 -5.70
N GLN A 60 -3.17 -8.84 -6.11
CA GLN A 60 -3.93 -8.74 -7.34
C GLN A 60 -3.06 -9.06 -8.55
N HIS A 61 -1.81 -8.64 -8.51
CA HIS A 61 -0.89 -8.92 -9.60
C HIS A 61 -0.63 -10.42 -9.72
N ILE A 62 -0.39 -11.07 -8.58
CA ILE A 62 -0.18 -12.52 -8.56
C ILE A 62 -1.41 -13.24 -9.11
N GLU A 63 -2.57 -12.83 -8.64
CA GLU A 63 -3.83 -13.40 -9.10
C GLU A 63 -4.00 -13.26 -10.60
N SER A 64 -3.72 -12.08 -11.11
CA SER A 64 -3.82 -11.82 -12.54
C SER A 64 -2.90 -12.73 -13.34
N CYS A 65 -1.69 -12.91 -12.86
CA CYS A 65 -0.73 -13.78 -13.53
C CYS A 65 -1.22 -15.21 -13.56
N LEU A 66 -1.77 -15.70 -12.45
CA LEU A 66 -2.26 -17.06 -12.38
C LEU A 66 -3.48 -17.26 -13.26
N LEU A 67 -4.39 -16.29 -13.28
CA LEU A 67 -5.59 -16.38 -14.09
C LEU A 67 -5.28 -16.33 -15.59
N ALA A 68 -4.23 -15.65 -15.95
CA ALA A 68 -3.82 -15.58 -17.34
C ALA A 68 -3.20 -16.87 -17.83
N GLY A 69 -2.98 -17.83 -16.93
CA GLY A 69 -2.36 -19.10 -17.29
C GLY A 69 -0.90 -19.07 -16.94
N LEU A 70 -0.05 -19.18 -17.94
CA LEU A 70 1.38 -19.15 -17.68
C LEU A 70 1.83 -17.72 -17.50
N PRO A 71 2.49 -17.43 -16.38
CA PRO A 71 3.05 -16.10 -16.21
C PRO A 71 4.16 -15.90 -17.24
N SER A 72 4.14 -14.75 -17.89
CA SER A 72 5.22 -14.42 -18.79
C SER A 72 6.46 -14.09 -17.99
N ASP A 73 7.62 -14.23 -18.63
CA ASP A 73 8.86 -13.83 -17.99
C ASP A 73 8.80 -12.40 -17.54
N LYS A 74 8.16 -11.56 -18.35
CA LYS A 74 8.02 -10.15 -18.02
C LYS A 74 7.17 -9.96 -16.77
N GLY A 75 6.08 -10.69 -16.65
CA GLY A 75 5.23 -10.60 -15.48
C GLY A 75 5.96 -11.03 -14.21
N LEU A 76 6.72 -12.11 -14.30
CA LEU A 76 7.50 -12.57 -13.16
C LEU A 76 8.57 -11.57 -12.75
N ARG A 77 9.24 -10.98 -13.73
CA ARG A 77 10.26 -9.99 -13.44
C ARG A 77 9.67 -8.75 -12.80
N ASN A 78 8.51 -8.32 -13.29
CA ASN A 78 7.84 -7.18 -12.70
C ASN A 78 7.49 -7.44 -11.26
N LEU A 79 6.97 -8.63 -10.96
CA LEU A 79 6.63 -9.00 -9.60
C LEU A 79 7.87 -9.05 -8.73
N GLN A 80 8.94 -9.65 -9.23
CA GLN A 80 10.18 -9.73 -8.49
C GLN A 80 10.75 -8.35 -8.19
N SER A 81 10.69 -7.46 -9.17
CA SER A 81 11.14 -6.08 -8.97
C SER A 81 10.33 -5.38 -7.91
N ALA A 82 9.01 -5.54 -7.97
CA ALA A 82 8.12 -4.92 -7.02
C ALA A 82 8.40 -5.43 -5.61
N LEU A 83 8.61 -6.74 -5.48
CA LEU A 83 8.90 -7.33 -4.18
C LEU A 83 10.22 -6.82 -3.62
N ARG A 84 11.23 -6.70 -4.47
CA ARG A 84 12.51 -6.17 -4.02
C ARG A 84 12.39 -4.76 -3.50
N ILE A 85 11.67 -3.92 -4.25
CA ILE A 85 11.45 -2.54 -3.83
C ILE A 85 10.70 -2.51 -2.52
N TRP A 86 9.64 -3.30 -2.42
CA TRP A 86 8.82 -3.33 -1.23
C TRP A 86 9.62 -3.77 0.00
N LEU A 87 10.39 -4.85 -0.17
CA LEU A 87 11.18 -5.37 0.92
C LEU A 87 12.28 -4.43 1.35
N ARG A 88 12.87 -3.72 0.37
CA ARG A 88 13.93 -2.79 0.68
C ARG A 88 13.42 -1.65 1.55
N PHE A 89 12.29 -1.06 1.18
CA PHE A 89 11.78 0.10 1.89
C PHE A 89 10.86 -0.26 3.03
N GLY A 90 10.09 -1.33 2.87
CA GLY A 90 9.21 -1.78 3.93
C GLY A 90 9.95 -2.40 5.09
N ALA A 91 10.97 -3.19 4.78
CA ALA A 91 11.73 -3.86 5.81
C ALA A 91 12.50 -2.88 6.69
N THR A 92 12.99 -1.80 6.10
CA THR A 92 13.72 -0.80 6.88
C THR A 92 12.81 -0.07 7.84
N ALA A 93 11.52 -0.14 7.61
CA ALA A 93 10.56 0.47 8.50
C ALA A 93 10.28 -0.39 9.71
N ALA A 94 10.63 -1.66 9.65
CA ALA A 94 10.38 -2.56 10.76
C ALA A 94 11.23 -2.16 11.96
N PRO A 95 10.66 -2.26 13.15
CA PRO A 95 11.44 -1.95 14.36
C PRO A 95 12.61 -2.90 14.49
N GLN A 96 13.68 -2.35 14.89
CA GLN A 96 14.86 -3.15 15.05
C GLN A 96 15.04 -3.51 16.46
N ASP A 97 14.56 -3.75 17.11
CA ASP A 97 14.74 -4.13 18.39
C ASP A 97 15.57 -4.11 18.97
#